data_79c35245b4113deb08f653600779bd2a
#
_entry.id   79c35245b4113deb08f653600779bd2a
#
_cell.length_a   1.000
_cell.length_b   1.000
_cell.length_c   1.000
_cell.angle_alpha   90.00
_cell.angle_beta   90.00
_cell.angle_gamma   90.00
#
_symmetry.space_group_name_H-M   'P 1'
#
loop_
_entity.id
_entity.type
_entity.pdbx_description
1 polymer ?
#
loop_
_entity_poly.entity_id
_entity_poly.type
_entity_poly.pdbx_seq_one_letter_code
_entity_poly.pdbx_strand_id
1 'polypeptide(L)'
;MDILNLFDLDILAASIRVSIPIMLAALGGLLCLRAGVFNIALEGQMLVGSFFGIVVTEATVGLGAQLGISSTWFGIIGGLLGGLAMSMVFAVSILRFKADHIVAGIAINLLALGLTGFLLKTIFDVQGVFRPTDMVPLPKIQIPVLDGIPYVGDTLSGHTPLVYLTFVLVLVTWVALYRMPSGLRLRSVGEQPDAARTAGIKVDRVRYQAVAWSGLLCGLAGAHLALGYSSEFTENMTQGRGFTAFVAAIFGQLDPILTMFAALLFGFADALGLRIQLEGMGISPSLVQTFPYILAIVALTISSYLSMKRRGRRNGLEA
;
A
#
# COMPACT_ATOMS: atom_id res chain seq x y z
N MET A 1 -1.77 -4.02 -35.12
CA MET A 1 -2.31 -3.23 -34.01
C MET A 1 -1.21 -2.31 -33.53
N ASP A 2 -1.43 -1.02 -33.56
CA ASP A 2 -0.35 -0.06 -33.27
C ASP A 2 -0.04 -0.02 -31.78
N ILE A 3 1.22 -0.21 -31.42
CA ILE A 3 1.75 -0.09 -30.05
C ILE A 3 1.35 1.27 -29.43
N LEU A 4 1.04 2.26 -30.24
CA LEU A 4 0.54 3.57 -29.81
C LEU A 4 -0.83 3.51 -29.11
N ASN A 5 -1.69 2.54 -29.43
CA ASN A 5 -2.99 2.36 -28.77
C ASN A 5 -2.87 1.80 -27.35
N LEU A 6 -1.70 1.29 -26.95
CA LEU A 6 -1.40 0.86 -25.59
C LEU A 6 -1.20 2.04 -24.62
N PHE A 7 -0.85 3.21 -25.13
CA PHE A 7 -0.58 4.41 -24.34
C PHE A 7 -1.73 5.43 -24.41
N ASP A 8 -2.94 4.95 -24.25
CA ASP A 8 -4.12 5.79 -24.15
C ASP A 8 -4.26 6.40 -22.75
N LEU A 9 -5.01 7.49 -22.61
CA LEU A 9 -5.24 8.19 -21.33
C LEU A 9 -5.85 7.28 -20.26
N ASP A 10 -6.63 6.28 -20.67
CA ASP A 10 -7.23 5.29 -19.81
C ASP A 10 -6.17 4.49 -19.02
N ILE A 11 -4.99 4.28 -19.57
CA ILE A 11 -3.91 3.58 -18.84
C ILE A 11 -3.37 4.42 -17.69
N LEU A 12 -3.33 5.75 -17.82
CA LEU A 12 -2.88 6.63 -16.74
C LEU A 12 -3.88 6.61 -15.57
N ALA A 13 -5.17 6.69 -15.87
CA ALA A 13 -6.23 6.58 -14.85
C ALA A 13 -6.23 5.18 -14.18
N ALA A 14 -6.03 4.11 -14.96
CA ALA A 14 -5.87 2.75 -14.45
C ALA A 14 -4.63 2.63 -13.57
N SER A 15 -3.50 3.21 -14.00
CA SER A 15 -2.23 3.20 -13.25
C SER A 15 -2.38 3.87 -11.89
N ILE A 16 -3.07 4.99 -11.80
CA ILE A 16 -3.36 5.65 -10.53
C ILE A 16 -4.16 4.70 -9.63
N ARG A 17 -5.24 4.11 -10.11
CA ARG A 17 -6.09 3.19 -9.31
C ARG A 17 -5.31 1.98 -8.78
N VAL A 18 -4.48 1.36 -9.61
CA VAL A 18 -3.68 0.19 -9.25
C VAL A 18 -2.55 0.54 -8.30
N SER A 19 -1.99 1.76 -8.38
CA SER A 19 -0.90 2.20 -7.49
C SER A 19 -1.35 2.58 -6.07
N ILE A 20 -2.65 2.89 -5.84
CA ILE A 20 -3.12 3.31 -4.53
C ILE A 20 -2.84 2.30 -3.40
N PRO A 21 -3.18 1.01 -3.53
CA PRO A 21 -2.87 0.04 -2.48
C PRO A 21 -1.35 -0.11 -2.26
N ILE A 22 -0.56 -0.07 -3.34
CA ILE A 22 0.91 -0.12 -3.25
C ILE A 22 1.42 1.11 -2.51
N MET A 23 0.92 2.30 -2.83
CA MET A 23 1.33 3.57 -2.22
C MET A 23 1.01 3.61 -0.72
N LEU A 24 -0.20 3.22 -0.32
CA LEU A 24 -0.61 3.19 1.08
C LEU A 24 0.25 2.21 1.90
N ALA A 25 0.44 0.99 1.40
CA ALA A 25 1.29 0.01 2.07
C ALA A 25 2.77 0.44 2.09
N ALA A 26 3.26 1.09 1.03
CA ALA A 26 4.62 1.62 0.98
C ALA A 26 4.85 2.73 2.01
N LEU A 27 3.88 3.63 2.24
CA LEU A 27 3.94 4.60 3.34
C LEU A 27 4.02 3.89 4.69
N GLY A 28 3.24 2.81 4.90
CA GLY A 28 3.30 1.99 6.10
C GLY A 28 4.68 1.35 6.31
N GLY A 29 5.23 0.73 5.27
CA GLY A 29 6.58 0.15 5.27
C GLY A 29 7.67 1.18 5.52
N LEU A 30 7.55 2.36 4.92
CA LEU A 30 8.46 3.49 5.11
C LEU A 30 8.52 3.94 6.58
N LEU A 31 7.37 4.06 7.26
CA LEU A 31 7.32 4.45 8.67
C LEU A 31 8.03 3.41 9.55
N CYS A 32 7.84 2.11 9.28
CA CYS A 32 8.54 1.04 9.97
C CYS A 32 10.05 1.10 9.73
N LEU A 33 10.49 1.22 8.49
CA LEU A 33 11.92 1.31 8.12
C LEU A 33 12.59 2.53 8.75
N ARG A 34 11.91 3.68 8.80
CA ARG A 34 12.39 4.89 9.50
C ARG A 34 12.47 4.72 11.01
N ALA A 35 11.76 3.79 11.61
CA ALA A 35 11.85 3.43 13.03
C ALA A 35 12.86 2.31 13.31
N GLY A 36 13.57 1.82 12.28
CA GLY A 36 14.48 0.68 12.39
C GLY A 36 13.76 -0.67 12.52
N VAL A 37 12.55 -0.78 12.01
CA VAL A 37 11.75 -2.01 11.96
C VAL A 37 11.60 -2.47 10.52
N PHE A 38 12.05 -3.69 10.23
CA PHE A 38 11.97 -4.28 8.89
C PHE A 38 10.64 -5.05 8.75
N ASN A 39 9.59 -4.36 8.24
CA ASN A 39 8.26 -4.93 8.15
C ASN A 39 8.01 -5.57 6.78
N ILE A 40 8.19 -6.90 6.67
CA ILE A 40 7.82 -7.69 5.49
C ILE A 40 6.36 -8.16 5.56
N ALA A 41 5.69 -8.01 6.71
CA ALA A 41 4.32 -8.46 6.91
C ALA A 41 3.26 -7.57 6.22
N LEU A 42 3.66 -6.59 5.40
CA LEU A 42 2.75 -5.68 4.71
C LEU A 42 1.70 -6.41 3.88
N GLU A 43 2.09 -7.51 3.23
CA GLU A 43 1.20 -8.36 2.42
C GLU A 43 0.06 -8.94 3.25
N GLY A 44 0.39 -9.59 4.38
CA GLY A 44 -0.59 -10.17 5.28
C GLY A 44 -1.47 -9.12 5.96
N GLN A 45 -0.90 -7.96 6.31
CA GLN A 45 -1.66 -6.84 6.88
C GLN A 45 -2.68 -6.29 5.89
N MET A 46 -2.32 -6.16 4.60
CA MET A 46 -3.24 -5.76 3.53
C MET A 46 -4.33 -6.82 3.32
N LEU A 47 -3.96 -8.10 3.25
CA LEU A 47 -4.90 -9.19 3.00
C LEU A 47 -5.96 -9.30 4.10
N VAL A 48 -5.54 -9.21 5.37
CA VAL A 48 -6.46 -9.18 6.52
C VAL A 48 -7.32 -7.92 6.49
N GLY A 49 -6.75 -6.77 6.09
CA GLY A 49 -7.50 -5.53 5.90
C GLY A 49 -8.59 -5.64 4.82
N SER A 50 -8.29 -6.29 3.68
CA SER A 50 -9.29 -6.52 2.63
C SER A 50 -10.40 -7.44 3.11
N PHE A 51 -10.07 -8.53 3.79
CA PHE A 51 -11.04 -9.49 4.31
C PHE A 51 -11.99 -8.84 5.32
N PHE A 52 -11.45 -8.19 6.36
CA PHE A 52 -12.28 -7.53 7.36
C PHE A 52 -13.06 -6.34 6.78
N GLY A 53 -12.54 -5.70 5.75
CA GLY A 53 -13.28 -4.69 4.99
C GLY A 53 -14.58 -5.24 4.43
N ILE A 54 -14.54 -6.38 3.77
CA ILE A 54 -15.72 -7.04 3.19
C ILE A 54 -16.64 -7.63 4.28
N VAL A 55 -16.08 -8.31 5.29
CA VAL A 55 -16.87 -8.91 6.39
C VAL A 55 -17.70 -7.85 7.12
N VAL A 56 -17.07 -6.73 7.47
CA VAL A 56 -17.77 -5.65 8.18
C VAL A 56 -18.77 -4.95 7.26
N THR A 57 -18.47 -4.80 5.97
CA THR A 57 -19.44 -4.26 5.00
C THR A 57 -20.69 -5.11 4.97
N GLU A 58 -20.56 -6.44 4.81
CA GLU A 58 -21.70 -7.36 4.77
C GLU A 58 -22.47 -7.35 6.10
N ALA A 59 -21.77 -7.44 7.23
CA ALA A 59 -22.40 -7.43 8.55
C ALA A 59 -23.16 -6.15 8.88
N THR A 60 -22.81 -5.03 8.24
CA THR A 60 -23.38 -3.70 8.55
C THR A 60 -24.36 -3.19 7.48
N VAL A 61 -24.78 -3.99 6.51
CA VAL A 61 -25.74 -3.59 5.47
C VAL A 61 -27.05 -3.09 6.12
N GLY A 62 -27.63 -3.84 7.06
CA GLY A 62 -28.88 -3.45 7.75
C GLY A 62 -28.71 -2.18 8.59
N LEU A 63 -27.59 -2.03 9.29
CA LEU A 63 -27.28 -0.84 10.08
C LEU A 63 -27.06 0.38 9.18
N GLY A 64 -26.38 0.20 8.07
CA GLY A 64 -26.16 1.26 7.08
C GLY A 64 -27.48 1.79 6.51
N ALA A 65 -28.39 0.90 6.17
CA ALA A 65 -29.73 1.27 5.69
C ALA A 65 -30.51 2.09 6.74
N GLN A 66 -30.43 1.73 8.02
CA GLN A 66 -31.10 2.47 9.11
C GLN A 66 -30.50 3.86 9.34
N LEU A 67 -29.18 4.00 9.19
CA LEU A 67 -28.46 5.26 9.42
C LEU A 67 -28.38 6.15 8.18
N GLY A 68 -28.80 5.67 7.01
CA GLY A 68 -28.64 6.37 5.73
C GLY A 68 -27.17 6.51 5.29
N ILE A 69 -26.28 5.66 5.81
CA ILE A 69 -24.84 5.65 5.49
C ILE A 69 -24.52 4.33 4.79
N SER A 70 -23.77 4.40 3.68
CA SER A 70 -23.33 3.18 3.00
C SER A 70 -22.50 2.28 3.93
N SER A 71 -22.85 0.99 3.98
CA SER A 71 -22.13 -0.05 4.74
C SER A 71 -20.63 -0.12 4.40
N THR A 72 -20.25 0.28 3.20
CA THR A 72 -18.87 0.33 2.72
C THR A 72 -17.96 1.23 3.59
N TRP A 73 -18.52 2.31 4.19
CA TRP A 73 -17.74 3.16 5.11
C TRP A 73 -17.39 2.43 6.41
N PHE A 74 -18.32 1.63 6.94
CA PHE A 74 -18.02 0.75 8.08
C PHE A 74 -17.01 -0.32 7.70
N GLY A 75 -17.07 -0.84 6.46
CA GLY A 75 -16.07 -1.76 5.93
C GLY A 75 -14.66 -1.17 5.89
N ILE A 76 -14.51 0.11 5.53
CA ILE A 76 -13.20 0.77 5.59
C ILE A 76 -12.64 0.76 7.02
N ILE A 77 -13.49 1.05 8.03
CA ILE A 77 -13.09 0.97 9.44
C ILE A 77 -12.71 -0.47 9.81
N GLY A 78 -13.49 -1.47 9.35
CA GLY A 78 -13.18 -2.88 9.52
C GLY A 78 -11.81 -3.25 8.97
N GLY A 79 -11.49 -2.79 7.76
CA GLY A 79 -10.20 -3.00 7.12
C GLY A 79 -9.04 -2.35 7.87
N LEU A 80 -9.22 -1.10 8.33
CA LEU A 80 -8.24 -0.41 9.19
C LEU A 80 -7.95 -1.20 10.46
N LEU A 81 -8.99 -1.66 11.15
CA LEU A 81 -8.86 -2.42 12.40
C LEU A 81 -8.25 -3.81 12.16
N GLY A 82 -8.61 -4.49 11.06
CA GLY A 82 -8.02 -5.77 10.67
C GLY A 82 -6.52 -5.66 10.42
N GLY A 83 -6.10 -4.66 9.62
CA GLY A 83 -4.69 -4.39 9.38
C GLY A 83 -3.92 -3.98 10.65
N LEU A 84 -4.54 -3.15 11.52
CA LEU A 84 -3.98 -2.79 12.82
C LEU A 84 -3.80 -4.02 13.72
N ALA A 85 -4.81 -4.89 13.84
CA ALA A 85 -4.73 -6.09 14.65
C ALA A 85 -3.58 -6.99 14.22
N MET A 86 -3.46 -7.24 12.90
CA MET A 86 -2.39 -8.06 12.35
C MET A 86 -1.01 -7.44 12.55
N SER A 87 -0.91 -6.12 12.41
CA SER A 87 0.34 -5.41 12.68
C SER A 87 0.73 -5.44 14.16
N MET A 88 -0.23 -5.46 15.08
CA MET A 88 0.07 -5.60 16.51
C MET A 88 0.58 -7.00 16.85
N VAL A 89 0.08 -8.06 16.20
CA VAL A 89 0.65 -9.41 16.33
C VAL A 89 2.12 -9.41 15.86
N PHE A 90 2.41 -8.77 14.73
CA PHE A 90 3.78 -8.59 14.25
C PHE A 90 4.63 -7.80 15.26
N ALA A 91 4.13 -6.66 15.75
CA ALA A 91 4.85 -5.81 16.71
C ALA A 91 5.21 -6.55 17.99
N VAL A 92 4.27 -7.32 18.56
CA VAL A 92 4.51 -8.13 19.75
C VAL A 92 5.57 -9.20 19.49
N SER A 93 5.52 -9.86 18.33
CA SER A 93 6.49 -10.89 17.94
C SER A 93 7.92 -10.34 17.89
N ILE A 94 8.13 -9.19 17.26
CA ILE A 94 9.48 -8.63 17.05
C ILE A 94 9.99 -7.80 18.24
N LEU A 95 9.10 -7.02 18.91
CA LEU A 95 9.54 -6.09 19.96
C LEU A 95 9.55 -6.75 21.33
N ARG A 96 8.57 -7.61 21.66
CA ARG A 96 8.49 -8.27 22.97
C ARG A 96 9.21 -9.61 22.99
N PHE A 97 8.99 -10.45 21.97
CA PHE A 97 9.63 -11.77 21.87
C PHE A 97 10.97 -11.75 21.15
N LYS A 98 11.37 -10.58 20.57
CA LYS A 98 12.63 -10.38 19.87
C LYS A 98 12.85 -11.38 18.72
N ALA A 99 11.75 -11.79 18.07
CA ALA A 99 11.81 -12.63 16.89
C ALA A 99 12.52 -11.89 15.74
N ASP A 100 13.18 -12.65 14.87
CA ASP A 100 13.72 -12.08 13.64
C ASP A 100 12.61 -11.44 12.80
N HIS A 101 12.86 -10.26 12.27
CA HIS A 101 11.86 -9.46 11.55
C HIS A 101 11.39 -10.13 10.25
N ILE A 102 12.31 -10.82 9.56
CA ILE A 102 12.01 -11.48 8.29
C ILE A 102 11.18 -12.74 8.55
N VAL A 103 11.61 -13.55 9.51
CA VAL A 103 10.91 -14.79 9.87
C VAL A 103 9.50 -14.48 10.38
N ALA A 104 9.38 -13.52 11.29
CA ALA A 104 8.08 -13.08 11.81
C ALA A 104 7.18 -12.52 10.68
N GLY A 105 7.74 -11.72 9.76
CA GLY A 105 7.00 -11.16 8.64
C GLY A 105 6.45 -12.22 7.69
N ILE A 106 7.26 -13.21 7.32
CA ILE A 106 6.84 -14.33 6.48
C ILE A 106 5.77 -15.17 7.19
N ALA A 107 5.96 -15.48 8.49
CA ALA A 107 4.98 -16.22 9.27
C ALA A 107 3.62 -15.50 9.34
N ILE A 108 3.61 -14.18 9.51
CA ILE A 108 2.41 -13.35 9.49
C ILE A 108 1.72 -13.38 8.12
N ASN A 109 2.47 -13.33 7.02
CA ASN A 109 1.90 -13.40 5.68
C ASN A 109 1.22 -14.77 5.43
N LEU A 110 1.86 -15.87 5.85
CA LEU A 110 1.29 -17.21 5.76
C LEU A 110 0.07 -17.36 6.67
N LEU A 111 0.14 -16.84 7.90
CA LEU A 111 -0.99 -16.81 8.82
C LEU A 111 -2.17 -16.04 8.21
N ALA A 112 -1.94 -14.87 7.62
CA ALA A 112 -2.97 -14.06 6.98
C ALA A 112 -3.65 -14.81 5.84
N LEU A 113 -2.85 -15.47 4.99
CA LEU A 113 -3.36 -16.25 3.87
C LEU A 113 -4.25 -17.41 4.35
N GLY A 114 -3.77 -18.21 5.30
CA GLY A 114 -4.52 -19.33 5.85
C GLY A 114 -5.75 -18.88 6.65
N LEU A 115 -5.62 -17.83 7.47
CA LEU A 115 -6.71 -17.30 8.28
C LEU A 115 -7.84 -16.74 7.43
N THR A 116 -7.54 -15.93 6.43
CA THR A 116 -8.57 -15.33 5.57
C THR A 116 -9.30 -16.38 4.73
N GLY A 117 -8.62 -17.38 4.17
CA GLY A 117 -9.26 -18.48 3.46
C GLY A 117 -10.12 -19.36 4.38
N PHE A 118 -9.63 -19.69 5.60
CA PHE A 118 -10.38 -20.44 6.60
C PHE A 118 -11.64 -19.68 7.03
N LEU A 119 -11.52 -18.39 7.36
CA LEU A 119 -12.65 -17.57 7.78
C LEU A 119 -13.66 -17.35 6.64
N LEU A 120 -13.20 -17.20 5.40
CA LEU A 120 -14.06 -17.08 4.23
C LEU A 120 -15.00 -18.29 4.12
N LYS A 121 -14.43 -19.49 4.25
CA LYS A 121 -15.21 -20.73 4.23
C LYS A 121 -16.13 -20.87 5.45
N THR A 122 -15.64 -20.49 6.65
CA THR A 122 -16.40 -20.68 7.89
C THR A 122 -17.57 -19.70 8.03
N ILE A 123 -17.39 -18.44 7.59
CA ILE A 123 -18.40 -17.38 7.77
C ILE A 123 -19.41 -17.38 6.63
N PHE A 124 -18.93 -17.57 5.40
CA PHE A 124 -19.76 -17.41 4.18
C PHE A 124 -20.03 -18.71 3.43
N ASP A 125 -19.42 -19.84 3.87
CA ASP A 125 -19.48 -21.17 3.20
C ASP A 125 -19.05 -21.12 1.72
N VAL A 126 -18.13 -20.17 1.39
CA VAL A 126 -17.63 -19.95 0.02
C VAL A 126 -16.11 -20.14 -0.01
N GLN A 127 -15.59 -20.60 -1.14
CA GLN A 127 -14.15 -20.66 -1.43
C GLN A 127 -13.84 -19.81 -2.66
N GLY A 128 -12.67 -19.21 -2.69
CA GLY A 128 -12.16 -18.44 -3.81
C GLY A 128 -12.61 -16.98 -3.80
N VAL A 129 -13.87 -16.70 -4.11
CA VAL A 129 -14.38 -15.33 -4.28
C VAL A 129 -15.69 -15.15 -3.51
N PHE A 130 -15.77 -14.07 -2.74
CA PHE A 130 -16.99 -13.64 -2.07
C PHE A 130 -17.35 -12.21 -2.48
N ARG A 131 -18.58 -12.04 -2.98
CA ARG A 131 -19.14 -10.74 -3.32
C ARG A 131 -20.37 -10.48 -2.46
N PRO A 132 -20.37 -9.39 -1.65
CA PRO A 132 -21.55 -8.98 -0.90
C PRO A 132 -22.72 -8.68 -1.83
N THR A 133 -23.93 -9.11 -1.44
CA THR A 133 -25.12 -9.01 -2.30
C THR A 133 -25.66 -7.59 -2.43
N ASP A 134 -25.63 -6.82 -1.34
CA ASP A 134 -26.21 -5.48 -1.24
C ASP A 134 -25.16 -4.39 -0.98
N MET A 135 -23.94 -4.60 -1.46
CA MET A 135 -22.87 -3.64 -1.30
C MET A 135 -23.06 -2.44 -2.22
N VAL A 136 -23.17 -1.25 -1.64
CA VAL A 136 -23.13 0.02 -2.38
C VAL A 136 -21.66 0.40 -2.60
N PRO A 137 -21.19 0.47 -3.86
CA PRO A 137 -19.82 0.86 -4.16
C PRO A 137 -19.51 2.27 -3.61
N LEU A 138 -18.22 2.54 -3.36
CA LEU A 138 -17.81 3.89 -2.98
C LEU A 138 -18.16 4.90 -4.08
N PRO A 139 -18.70 6.07 -3.71
CA PRO A 139 -19.04 7.10 -4.68
C PRO A 139 -17.80 7.57 -5.44
N LYS A 140 -17.94 7.83 -6.72
CA LYS A 140 -16.89 8.46 -7.51
C LYS A 140 -17.03 9.98 -7.38
N ILE A 141 -15.95 10.64 -6.99
CA ILE A 141 -15.92 12.11 -6.85
C ILE A 141 -15.54 12.71 -8.20
N GLN A 142 -16.42 13.49 -8.78
CA GLN A 142 -16.14 14.33 -9.93
C GLN A 142 -15.66 15.69 -9.43
N ILE A 143 -14.53 16.17 -9.95
CA ILE A 143 -13.97 17.48 -9.58
C ILE A 143 -14.22 18.44 -10.74
N PRO A 144 -15.25 19.32 -10.65
CA PRO A 144 -15.68 20.16 -11.79
C PRO A 144 -14.58 21.06 -12.35
N VAL A 145 -13.61 21.44 -11.51
CA VAL A 145 -12.47 22.29 -11.91
C VAL A 145 -11.50 21.53 -12.82
N LEU A 146 -11.36 20.21 -12.63
CA LEU A 146 -10.47 19.36 -13.44
C LEU A 146 -11.17 18.89 -14.71
N ASP A 147 -12.48 18.68 -14.68
CA ASP A 147 -13.26 18.21 -15.85
C ASP A 147 -13.21 19.20 -17.04
N GLY A 148 -12.88 20.46 -16.78
CA GLY A 148 -12.69 21.49 -17.81
C GLY A 148 -11.30 21.45 -18.51
N ILE A 149 -10.36 20.63 -18.05
CA ILE A 149 -9.01 20.53 -18.62
C ILE A 149 -8.92 19.21 -19.40
N PRO A 150 -8.84 19.25 -20.75
CA PRO A 150 -8.67 18.03 -21.55
C PRO A 150 -7.48 17.22 -21.06
N TYR A 151 -7.59 15.89 -21.06
CA TYR A 151 -6.58 14.92 -20.63
C TYR A 151 -6.34 14.82 -19.12
N VAL A 152 -6.34 15.92 -18.37
CA VAL A 152 -6.10 15.93 -16.92
C VAL A 152 -7.37 15.56 -16.15
N GLY A 153 -8.53 16.05 -16.62
CA GLY A 153 -9.84 15.73 -16.04
C GLY A 153 -10.12 14.23 -16.09
N ASP A 154 -9.98 13.62 -17.26
CA ASP A 154 -10.23 12.19 -17.47
C ASP A 154 -9.31 11.29 -16.62
N THR A 155 -8.09 11.78 -16.32
CA THR A 155 -7.08 11.01 -15.57
C THR A 155 -7.23 11.17 -14.06
N LEU A 156 -7.57 12.37 -13.56
CA LEU A 156 -7.56 12.70 -12.13
C LEU A 156 -8.96 12.83 -11.51
N SER A 157 -10.03 12.94 -12.31
CA SER A 157 -11.42 12.99 -11.86
C SER A 157 -12.08 11.61 -11.90
N GLY A 158 -13.20 11.44 -11.20
CA GLY A 158 -13.98 10.20 -11.23
C GLY A 158 -13.38 9.05 -10.42
N HIS A 159 -12.45 9.32 -9.51
CA HIS A 159 -11.91 8.32 -8.59
C HIS A 159 -12.69 8.23 -7.27
N THR A 160 -12.48 7.13 -6.55
CA THR A 160 -13.05 6.95 -5.20
C THR A 160 -12.38 7.89 -4.19
N PRO A 161 -13.06 8.26 -3.08
CA PRO A 161 -12.51 9.12 -2.03
C PRO A 161 -11.17 8.64 -1.48
N LEU A 162 -10.95 7.32 -1.45
CA LEU A 162 -9.71 6.72 -0.96
C LEU A 162 -8.50 7.06 -1.82
N VAL A 163 -8.69 7.29 -3.12
CA VAL A 163 -7.61 7.72 -4.03
C VAL A 163 -7.10 9.09 -3.60
N TYR A 164 -8.00 10.05 -3.45
CA TYR A 164 -7.63 11.41 -3.03
C TYR A 164 -7.06 11.44 -1.61
N LEU A 165 -7.67 10.67 -0.70
CA LEU A 165 -7.16 10.51 0.66
C LEU A 165 -5.71 9.99 0.68
N THR A 166 -5.36 9.10 -0.23
CA THR A 166 -3.98 8.56 -0.32
C THR A 166 -2.96 9.65 -0.62
N PHE A 167 -3.24 10.55 -1.57
CA PHE A 167 -2.36 11.68 -1.86
C PHE A 167 -2.24 12.65 -0.67
N VAL A 168 -3.35 12.89 0.03
CA VAL A 168 -3.33 13.66 1.28
C VAL A 168 -2.47 12.96 2.34
N LEU A 169 -2.59 11.63 2.49
CA LEU A 169 -1.80 10.86 3.44
C LEU A 169 -0.29 10.88 3.11
N VAL A 170 0.10 10.92 1.84
CA VAL A 170 1.50 11.14 1.43
C VAL A 170 2.00 12.46 1.99
N LEU A 171 1.24 13.54 1.76
CA LEU A 171 1.62 14.87 2.25
C LEU A 171 1.65 14.94 3.78
N VAL A 172 0.65 14.38 4.44
CA VAL A 172 0.56 14.31 5.92
C VAL A 172 1.75 13.52 6.47
N THR A 173 2.12 12.39 5.85
CA THR A 173 3.28 11.59 6.26
C THR A 173 4.57 12.38 6.07
N TRP A 174 4.71 13.11 4.98
CA TRP A 174 5.86 13.97 4.73
C TRP A 174 5.98 15.08 5.80
N VAL A 175 4.88 15.79 6.09
CA VAL A 175 4.85 16.81 7.14
C VAL A 175 5.16 16.19 8.51
N ALA A 176 4.55 15.04 8.83
CA ALA A 176 4.76 14.35 10.09
C ALA A 176 6.24 13.94 10.28
N LEU A 177 6.90 13.44 9.23
CA LEU A 177 8.29 13.00 9.29
C LEU A 177 9.30 14.17 9.37
N TYR A 178 9.04 15.27 8.66
CA TYR A 178 10.05 16.32 8.50
C TYR A 178 9.76 17.60 9.28
N ARG A 179 8.50 17.83 9.64
CA ARG A 179 8.09 19.08 10.31
C ARG A 179 7.60 18.89 11.75
N MET A 180 7.28 17.64 12.17
CA MET A 180 6.76 17.37 13.51
C MET A 180 7.81 16.73 14.42
N PRO A 181 7.76 16.98 15.74
CA PRO A 181 8.66 16.34 16.72
C PRO A 181 8.55 14.81 16.75
N SER A 182 7.38 14.27 16.42
CA SER A 182 7.16 12.81 16.29
C SER A 182 8.04 12.19 15.22
N GLY A 183 8.17 12.84 14.06
CA GLY A 183 9.01 12.38 12.97
C GLY A 183 10.50 12.46 13.31
N LEU A 184 10.93 13.50 14.05
CA LEU A 184 12.29 13.58 14.53
C LEU A 184 12.62 12.41 15.48
N ARG A 185 11.73 12.11 16.44
CA ARG A 185 11.88 10.96 17.33
C ARG A 185 11.90 9.64 16.57
N LEU A 186 11.04 9.48 15.57
CA LEU A 186 10.98 8.28 14.74
C LEU A 186 12.34 8.04 14.05
N ARG A 187 12.87 9.06 13.38
CA ARG A 187 14.15 8.99 12.66
C ARG A 187 15.33 8.76 13.59
N SER A 188 15.39 9.45 14.74
CA SER A 188 16.45 9.24 15.73
C SER A 188 16.47 7.82 16.28
N VAL A 189 15.29 7.23 16.51
CA VAL A 189 15.16 5.82 16.95
C VAL A 189 15.62 4.84 15.88
N GLY A 190 15.39 5.13 14.60
CA GLY A 190 15.83 4.28 13.51
C GLY A 190 17.33 4.39 13.22
N GLU A 191 17.90 5.60 13.32
CA GLU A 191 19.32 5.85 13.03
C GLU A 191 20.23 5.40 14.18
N GLN A 192 19.89 5.79 15.43
CA GLN A 192 20.71 5.48 16.62
C GLN A 192 19.83 5.24 17.86
N PRO A 193 19.31 4.01 18.05
CA PRO A 193 18.37 3.72 19.13
C PRO A 193 18.99 3.92 20.53
N ASP A 194 20.27 3.68 20.71
CA ASP A 194 20.93 3.83 22.02
C ASP A 194 21.13 5.32 22.37
N ALA A 195 21.50 6.16 21.41
CA ALA A 195 21.54 7.60 21.60
C ALA A 195 20.15 8.19 21.87
N ALA A 196 19.11 7.67 21.20
CA ALA A 196 17.74 8.07 21.48
C ALA A 196 17.29 7.71 22.91
N ARG A 197 17.71 6.53 23.44
CA ARG A 197 17.43 6.13 24.83
C ARG A 197 18.11 7.06 25.83
N THR A 198 19.37 7.42 25.63
CA THR A 198 20.08 8.36 26.51
C THR A 198 19.45 9.74 26.50
N ALA A 199 18.85 10.15 25.39
CA ALA A 199 18.05 11.38 25.26
C ALA A 199 16.62 11.26 25.88
N GLY A 200 16.29 10.15 26.54
CA GLY A 200 15.01 9.93 27.23
C GLY A 200 13.87 9.48 26.32
N ILE A 201 14.14 9.12 25.06
CA ILE A 201 13.12 8.64 24.12
C ILE A 201 12.82 7.15 24.40
N LYS A 202 11.54 6.81 24.58
CA LYS A 202 11.09 5.41 24.74
C LYS A 202 11.08 4.70 23.39
N VAL A 203 12.21 4.10 23.00
CA VAL A 203 12.44 3.47 21.69
C VAL A 203 11.33 2.48 21.33
N ASP A 204 10.98 1.56 22.25
CA ASP A 204 9.97 0.54 21.98
C ASP A 204 8.59 1.16 21.72
N ARG A 205 8.20 2.21 22.46
CA ARG A 205 6.94 2.92 22.20
C ARG A 205 6.89 3.52 20.80
N VAL A 206 7.98 4.12 20.35
CA VAL A 206 8.07 4.72 19.00
C VAL A 206 7.96 3.63 17.93
N ARG A 207 8.63 2.50 18.12
CA ARG A 207 8.55 1.34 17.22
C ARG A 207 7.14 0.74 17.17
N TYR A 208 6.48 0.55 18.33
CA TYR A 208 5.07 0.11 18.37
C TYR A 208 4.16 1.07 17.61
N GLN A 209 4.33 2.37 17.78
CA GLN A 209 3.54 3.38 17.06
C GLN A 209 3.80 3.31 15.54
N ALA A 210 5.04 3.14 15.10
CA ALA A 210 5.37 3.00 13.69
C ALA A 210 4.69 1.78 13.06
N VAL A 211 4.74 0.63 13.74
CA VAL A 211 4.09 -0.61 13.28
C VAL A 211 2.56 -0.46 13.30
N ALA A 212 1.98 0.23 14.31
CA ALA A 212 0.54 0.51 14.34
C ALA A 212 0.09 1.34 13.14
N TRP A 213 0.79 2.44 12.84
CA TRP A 213 0.50 3.25 11.66
C TRP A 213 0.68 2.49 10.37
N SER A 214 1.71 1.62 10.29
CA SER A 214 1.89 0.71 9.15
C SER A 214 0.68 -0.20 8.96
N GLY A 215 0.19 -0.80 10.05
CA GLY A 215 -0.99 -1.67 10.01
C GLY A 215 -2.26 -0.94 9.57
N LEU A 216 -2.47 0.30 10.05
CA LEU A 216 -3.60 1.13 9.62
C LEU A 216 -3.53 1.46 8.11
N LEU A 217 -2.35 1.85 7.62
CA LEU A 217 -2.16 2.16 6.20
C LEU A 217 -2.29 0.92 5.31
N CYS A 218 -1.76 -0.23 5.74
CA CYS A 218 -1.95 -1.51 5.04
C CYS A 218 -3.41 -1.98 5.09
N GLY A 219 -4.09 -1.81 6.22
CA GLY A 219 -5.52 -2.10 6.35
C GLY A 219 -6.37 -1.24 5.41
N LEU A 220 -6.03 0.06 5.29
CA LEU A 220 -6.68 0.97 4.34
C LEU A 220 -6.38 0.58 2.88
N ALA A 221 -5.14 0.14 2.60
CA ALA A 221 -4.76 -0.39 1.29
C ALA A 221 -5.58 -1.62 0.91
N GLY A 222 -5.75 -2.55 1.85
CA GLY A 222 -6.60 -3.73 1.69
C GLY A 222 -8.08 -3.38 1.52
N ALA A 223 -8.60 -2.47 2.34
CA ALA A 223 -9.97 -1.97 2.20
C ALA A 223 -10.20 -1.31 0.83
N HIS A 224 -9.24 -0.50 0.35
CA HIS A 224 -9.32 0.08 -1.00
C HIS A 224 -9.35 -1.01 -2.08
N LEU A 225 -8.54 -2.05 -1.94
CA LEU A 225 -8.47 -3.14 -2.91
C LEU A 225 -9.81 -3.89 -3.00
N ALA A 226 -10.41 -4.24 -1.85
CA ALA A 226 -11.65 -5.00 -1.78
C ALA A 226 -12.90 -4.15 -2.03
N LEU A 227 -12.97 -2.93 -1.48
CA LEU A 227 -14.18 -2.09 -1.50
C LEU A 227 -14.15 -0.99 -2.57
N GLY A 228 -12.95 -0.50 -2.91
CA GLY A 228 -12.79 0.61 -3.85
C GLY A 228 -12.45 0.19 -5.27
N TYR A 229 -11.82 -0.97 -5.44
CA TYR A 229 -11.34 -1.45 -6.74
C TYR A 229 -12.16 -2.60 -7.28
N SER A 230 -12.29 -3.73 -6.54
CA SER A 230 -12.94 -4.96 -7.04
C SER A 230 -14.39 -5.14 -6.61
N SER A 231 -14.81 -4.53 -5.49
CA SER A 231 -16.13 -4.72 -4.86
C SER A 231 -16.40 -6.18 -4.46
N GLU A 232 -15.34 -6.93 -4.16
CA GLU A 232 -15.37 -8.32 -3.77
C GLU A 232 -14.10 -8.67 -2.98
N PHE A 233 -14.13 -9.79 -2.26
CA PHE A 233 -12.94 -10.40 -1.70
C PHE A 233 -12.58 -11.65 -2.50
N THR A 234 -11.34 -11.72 -2.96
CA THR A 234 -10.77 -12.91 -3.59
C THR A 234 -9.64 -13.44 -2.71
N GLU A 235 -9.57 -14.75 -2.52
CA GLU A 235 -8.43 -15.35 -1.81
C GLU A 235 -7.11 -14.89 -2.43
N ASN A 236 -6.17 -14.46 -1.56
CA ASN A 236 -4.87 -13.92 -1.97
C ASN A 236 -4.95 -12.71 -2.93
N MET A 237 -5.98 -11.85 -2.80
CA MET A 237 -6.20 -10.74 -3.73
C MET A 237 -5.10 -9.68 -3.73
N THR A 238 -4.24 -9.66 -2.73
CA THR A 238 -3.09 -8.76 -2.65
C THR A 238 -1.99 -9.10 -3.66
N GLN A 239 -1.84 -10.39 -4.03
CA GLN A 239 -0.97 -10.88 -5.11
C GLN A 239 0.45 -10.28 -5.13
N GLY A 240 1.07 -10.14 -3.94
CA GLY A 240 2.43 -9.61 -3.82
C GLY A 240 2.53 -8.08 -3.81
N ARG A 241 1.43 -7.33 -3.83
CA ARG A 241 1.45 -5.86 -3.78
C ARG A 241 2.08 -5.31 -2.51
N GLY A 242 2.00 -6.03 -1.39
CA GLY A 242 2.70 -5.66 -0.16
C GLY A 242 4.22 -5.78 -0.28
N PHE A 243 4.73 -6.79 -0.99
CA PHE A 243 6.16 -6.88 -1.30
C PHE A 243 6.59 -5.78 -2.27
N THR A 244 5.81 -5.51 -3.31
CA THR A 244 6.05 -4.39 -4.23
C THR A 244 6.06 -3.05 -3.48
N ALA A 245 5.16 -2.87 -2.52
CA ALA A 245 5.10 -1.69 -1.66
C ALA A 245 6.37 -1.53 -0.80
N PHE A 246 6.86 -2.64 -0.24
CA PHE A 246 8.12 -2.63 0.51
C PHE A 246 9.31 -2.19 -0.37
N VAL A 247 9.38 -2.72 -1.59
CA VAL A 247 10.39 -2.33 -2.58
C VAL A 247 10.23 -0.85 -2.96
N ALA A 248 8.99 -0.37 -3.16
CA ALA A 248 8.71 1.04 -3.47
C ALA A 248 9.17 1.99 -2.36
N ALA A 249 9.03 1.61 -1.08
CA ALA A 249 9.51 2.40 0.05
C ALA A 249 11.03 2.53 0.05
N ILE A 250 11.76 1.44 -0.24
CA ILE A 250 13.23 1.45 -0.34
C ILE A 250 13.66 2.26 -1.57
N PHE A 251 13.01 2.06 -2.72
CA PHE A 251 13.28 2.76 -3.95
C PHE A 251 13.09 4.27 -3.80
N GLY A 252 12.05 4.68 -3.07
CA GLY A 252 11.78 6.06 -2.69
C GLY A 252 12.74 6.61 -1.61
N GLN A 253 13.82 5.89 -1.25
CA GLN A 253 14.82 6.30 -0.25
C GLN A 253 14.22 6.68 1.10
N LEU A 254 13.11 6.05 1.46
CA LEU A 254 12.33 6.33 2.66
C LEU A 254 11.85 7.79 2.76
N ASP A 255 11.66 8.44 1.61
CA ASP A 255 10.99 9.74 1.50
C ASP A 255 9.56 9.53 0.97
N PRO A 256 8.52 10.10 1.63
CA PRO A 256 7.12 9.85 1.24
C PRO A 256 6.80 10.29 -0.18
N ILE A 257 7.37 11.40 -0.65
CA ILE A 257 7.11 11.92 -2.00
C ILE A 257 7.79 11.03 -3.05
N LEU A 258 9.06 10.66 -2.84
CA LEU A 258 9.75 9.75 -3.76
C LEU A 258 9.13 8.35 -3.74
N THR A 259 8.66 7.88 -2.57
CA THR A 259 7.91 6.61 -2.44
C THR A 259 6.60 6.64 -3.23
N MET A 260 5.89 7.78 -3.24
CA MET A 260 4.71 7.98 -4.08
C MET A 260 5.04 7.79 -5.57
N PHE A 261 6.10 8.43 -6.06
CA PHE A 261 6.52 8.27 -7.46
C PHE A 261 6.94 6.83 -7.78
N ALA A 262 7.63 6.16 -6.85
CA ALA A 262 7.98 4.75 -7.00
C ALA A 262 6.71 3.88 -7.08
N ALA A 263 5.73 4.09 -6.22
CA ALA A 263 4.46 3.36 -6.23
C ALA A 263 3.66 3.61 -7.52
N LEU A 264 3.64 4.85 -8.03
CA LEU A 264 3.02 5.18 -9.32
C LEU A 264 3.72 4.46 -10.48
N LEU A 265 5.04 4.35 -10.46
CA LEU A 265 5.81 3.63 -11.45
C LEU A 265 5.46 2.13 -11.46
N PHE A 266 5.39 1.50 -10.28
CA PHE A 266 4.98 0.10 -10.15
C PHE A 266 3.53 -0.11 -10.54
N GLY A 267 2.62 0.78 -10.13
CA GLY A 267 1.22 0.71 -10.54
C GLY A 267 1.02 0.90 -12.05
N PHE A 268 1.83 1.73 -12.69
CA PHE A 268 1.84 1.86 -14.15
C PHE A 268 2.29 0.53 -14.80
N ALA A 269 3.34 -0.09 -14.28
CA ALA A 269 3.80 -1.37 -14.78
C ALA A 269 2.74 -2.47 -14.63
N ASP A 270 2.05 -2.54 -13.48
CA ASP A 270 0.94 -3.46 -13.25
C ASP A 270 -0.23 -3.20 -14.20
N ALA A 271 -0.63 -1.93 -14.39
CA ALA A 271 -1.73 -1.56 -15.28
C ALA A 271 -1.42 -1.90 -16.75
N LEU A 272 -0.18 -1.64 -17.17
CA LEU A 272 0.30 -2.02 -18.51
C LEU A 272 0.27 -3.55 -18.68
N GLY A 273 0.72 -4.26 -17.67
CA GLY A 273 0.70 -5.73 -17.65
C GLY A 273 -0.71 -6.30 -17.81
N LEU A 274 -1.68 -5.78 -17.06
CA LEU A 274 -3.08 -6.18 -17.17
C LEU A 274 -3.64 -5.89 -18.58
N ARG A 275 -3.33 -4.74 -19.16
CA ARG A 275 -3.79 -4.38 -20.51
C ARG A 275 -3.21 -5.32 -21.58
N ILE A 276 -1.92 -5.63 -21.52
CA ILE A 276 -1.27 -6.58 -22.44
C ILE A 276 -1.95 -7.97 -22.36
N GLN A 277 -2.34 -8.41 -21.16
CA GLN A 277 -3.06 -9.69 -20.99
C GLN A 277 -4.45 -9.64 -21.59
N LEU A 278 -5.20 -8.55 -21.42
CA LEU A 278 -6.56 -8.39 -21.93
C LEU A 278 -6.59 -8.34 -23.47
N GLU A 279 -5.58 -7.75 -24.09
CA GLU A 279 -5.48 -7.66 -25.55
C GLU A 279 -5.00 -8.97 -26.22
N GLY A 280 -4.70 -10.00 -25.45
CA GLY A 280 -4.40 -11.34 -26.00
C GLY A 280 -3.14 -11.39 -26.84
N MET A 281 -2.12 -10.58 -26.57
CA MET A 281 -0.86 -10.47 -27.35
C MET A 281 -0.01 -11.75 -27.34
N GLY A 282 -0.52 -12.89 -26.86
CA GLY A 282 0.21 -14.16 -26.83
C GLY A 282 1.38 -14.21 -25.85
N ILE A 283 1.55 -13.17 -25.02
CA ILE A 283 2.58 -13.11 -23.98
C ILE A 283 2.05 -13.85 -22.75
N SER A 284 2.85 -14.77 -22.20
CA SER A 284 2.40 -15.53 -21.03
C SER A 284 2.16 -14.59 -19.83
N PRO A 285 1.08 -14.78 -19.05
CA PRO A 285 0.78 -13.97 -17.87
C PRO A 285 1.94 -13.88 -16.88
N SER A 286 2.71 -14.96 -16.75
CA SER A 286 3.88 -15.00 -15.86
C SER A 286 5.01 -14.05 -16.29
N LEU A 287 5.22 -13.85 -17.61
CA LEU A 287 6.20 -12.89 -18.12
C LEU A 287 5.74 -11.45 -17.86
N VAL A 288 4.45 -11.19 -18.01
CA VAL A 288 3.88 -9.86 -17.75
C VAL A 288 4.01 -9.49 -16.27
N GLN A 289 3.77 -10.43 -15.36
CA GLN A 289 3.93 -10.23 -13.92
C GLN A 289 5.38 -9.96 -13.49
N THR A 290 6.39 -10.32 -14.29
CA THR A 290 7.80 -9.99 -14.04
C THR A 290 8.17 -8.56 -14.44
N PHE A 291 7.35 -7.90 -15.25
CA PHE A 291 7.64 -6.56 -15.79
C PHE A 291 7.90 -5.49 -14.72
N PRO A 292 7.09 -5.38 -13.63
CA PRO A 292 7.35 -4.42 -12.55
C PRO A 292 8.71 -4.62 -11.89
N TYR A 293 9.12 -5.88 -11.69
CA TYR A 293 10.41 -6.20 -11.06
C TYR A 293 11.60 -5.87 -11.96
N ILE A 294 11.49 -6.13 -13.26
CA ILE A 294 12.50 -5.74 -14.24
C ILE A 294 12.65 -4.22 -14.26
N LEU A 295 11.53 -3.51 -14.28
CA LEU A 295 11.52 -2.04 -14.28
C LEU A 295 12.12 -1.48 -12.98
N ALA A 296 11.91 -2.15 -11.84
CA ALA A 296 12.55 -1.81 -10.57
C ALA A 296 14.07 -1.93 -10.66
N ILE A 297 14.59 -3.06 -11.19
CA ILE A 297 16.03 -3.29 -11.33
C ILE A 297 16.66 -2.24 -12.23
N VAL A 298 16.05 -1.96 -13.37
CA VAL A 298 16.52 -0.95 -14.34
C VAL A 298 16.56 0.43 -13.68
N ALA A 299 15.48 0.83 -13.01
CA ALA A 299 15.39 2.12 -12.36
C ALA A 299 16.39 2.26 -11.18
N LEU A 300 16.60 1.19 -10.38
CA LEU A 300 17.63 1.16 -9.34
C LEU A 300 19.05 1.30 -9.93
N THR A 301 19.31 0.61 -11.02
CA THR A 301 20.61 0.67 -11.71
C THR A 301 20.88 2.08 -12.22
N ILE A 302 19.90 2.72 -12.87
CA ILE A 302 20.00 4.09 -13.35
C ILE A 302 20.19 5.07 -12.18
N SER A 303 19.39 4.94 -11.12
CA SER A 303 19.48 5.80 -9.93
C SER A 303 20.85 5.68 -9.25
N SER A 304 21.35 4.46 -9.09
CA SER A 304 22.69 4.19 -8.52
C SER A 304 23.79 4.79 -9.39
N TYR A 305 23.74 4.58 -10.69
CA TYR A 305 24.69 5.15 -11.64
C TYR A 305 24.73 6.68 -11.58
N LEU A 306 23.57 7.34 -11.58
CA LEU A 306 23.47 8.79 -11.48
C LEU A 306 23.99 9.32 -10.12
N SER A 307 23.76 8.59 -9.03
CA SER A 307 24.27 8.96 -7.71
C SER A 307 25.80 8.85 -7.61
N MET A 308 26.38 7.79 -8.19
CA MET A 308 27.84 7.64 -8.27
C MET A 308 28.49 8.76 -9.09
N LYS A 309 27.90 9.11 -10.24
CA LYS A 309 28.39 10.21 -11.08
C LYS A 309 28.33 11.56 -10.37
N ARG A 310 27.31 11.81 -9.53
CA ARG A 310 27.21 13.02 -8.69
C ARG A 310 28.28 13.04 -7.59
N ARG A 311 28.55 11.91 -6.93
CA ARG A 311 29.61 11.80 -5.91
C ARG A 311 31.00 11.96 -6.51
N GLY A 312 31.30 11.35 -7.67
CA GLY A 312 32.56 11.52 -8.38
C GLY A 312 32.85 12.98 -8.80
N ARG A 313 31.80 13.74 -9.21
CA ARG A 313 31.95 15.17 -9.50
C ARG A 313 32.22 16.01 -8.25
N ARG A 314 31.70 15.62 -7.08
CA ARG A 314 31.91 16.35 -5.83
C ARG A 314 33.33 16.14 -5.28
N ASN A 315 33.85 14.92 -5.38
CA ASN A 315 35.22 14.61 -4.96
C ASN A 315 36.28 15.13 -5.94
N GLY A 316 35.95 15.38 -7.21
CA GLY A 316 36.84 15.99 -8.20
C GLY A 316 36.87 17.53 -8.16
N LEU A 317 36.06 18.18 -7.31
CA LEU A 317 36.09 19.63 -7.05
C LEU A 317 36.83 19.98 -5.76
N GLU A 318 37.25 18.97 -4.96
CA GLU A 318 38.03 19.10 -3.74
C GLU A 318 39.52 18.70 -3.93
N ALA A 319 39.90 18.30 -5.14
CA ALA A 319 41.28 18.06 -5.59
C ALA A 319 41.75 19.17 -6.54
#